data_f55c80647eca9c9735ae64edc5d4a0a9
#
_entry.id   f55c80647eca9c9735ae64edc5d4a0a9
#
_cell.length_a   1.000
_cell.length_b   1.000
_cell.length_c   1.000
_cell.angle_alpha   90.00
_cell.angle_beta   90.00
_cell.angle_gamma   90.00
#
_symmetry.space_group_name_H-M   'P 1'
#
loop_
_entity.id
_entity.type
_entity.pdbx_description
1 polymer ?
#
loop_
_entity_poly.entity_id
_entity_poly.type
_entity_poly.pdbx_seq_one_letter_code
_entity_poly.pdbx_strand_id
1 'polypeptide(L)'
;FREYRLDPEHTSIGFLVHHIGYADTLGMFTEMSGSFAYDEAAPAVKDVVVEVDAASIFSNSEARDEHARGADFLDVADHPTIRFVGRDATPTGERTGTITGDLTLRGVTREVTFDLTLNKAGRYPFDPSGGGEPPYVVGVSARGTIDRSDFGMTYAVEPGWVGDEVELIVEFEAIRKAR
;
A
#
# COMPACT_ATOMS: atom_id res chain seq x y z
N PHE A 1 8.41 21.62 1.15
CA PHE A 1 7.46 20.51 1.09
C PHE A 1 6.22 20.90 0.29
N ARG A 2 5.75 19.99 -0.54
CA ARG A 2 4.51 20.07 -1.30
C ARG A 2 3.64 18.86 -0.99
N GLU A 3 2.34 19.06 -0.91
CA GLU A 3 1.38 17.96 -0.73
C GLU A 3 1.15 17.22 -2.04
N TYR A 4 1.14 15.90 -1.93
CA TYR A 4 0.82 14.95 -3.01
C TYR A 4 -0.33 14.06 -2.58
N ARG A 5 -1.17 13.69 -3.53
CA ARG A 5 -2.25 12.73 -3.32
C ARG A 5 -2.09 11.56 -4.26
N LEU A 6 -2.33 10.36 -3.76
CA LEU A 6 -2.36 9.16 -4.59
C LEU A 6 -3.39 9.32 -5.69
N ASP A 7 -3.00 8.98 -6.91
CA ASP A 7 -3.91 8.84 -8.03
C ASP A 7 -4.51 7.43 -8.00
N PRO A 8 -5.80 7.26 -7.68
CA PRO A 8 -6.40 5.93 -7.56
C PRO A 8 -6.41 5.14 -8.86
N GLU A 9 -6.40 5.80 -10.00
CA GLU A 9 -6.36 5.12 -11.32
C GLU A 9 -4.97 4.54 -11.63
N HIS A 10 -3.92 5.08 -10.99
CA HIS A 10 -2.53 4.63 -11.17
C HIS A 10 -1.90 4.19 -9.84
N THR A 11 -2.72 3.66 -8.94
CA THR A 11 -2.26 3.07 -7.68
C THR A 11 -2.71 1.63 -7.61
N SER A 12 -1.75 0.73 -7.39
CA SER A 12 -1.99 -0.69 -7.18
C SER A 12 -1.43 -1.09 -5.82
N ILE A 13 -2.28 -1.66 -4.98
CA ILE A 13 -1.90 -2.24 -3.69
C ILE A 13 -2.19 -3.72 -3.76
N GLY A 14 -1.14 -4.51 -3.84
CA GLY A 14 -1.21 -5.96 -4.01
C GLY A 14 -0.47 -6.72 -2.94
N PHE A 15 -0.71 -8.01 -2.90
CA PHE A 15 -0.06 -8.92 -1.99
C PHE A 15 0.15 -10.29 -2.60
N LEU A 16 1.16 -10.99 -2.09
CA LEU A 16 1.42 -12.40 -2.37
C LEU A 16 1.42 -13.18 -1.04
N VAL A 17 0.68 -14.27 -0.99
CA VAL A 17 0.62 -15.17 0.16
C VAL A 17 0.68 -16.62 -0.31
N HIS A 18 1.53 -17.42 0.32
CA HIS A 18 1.76 -18.81 -0.06
C HIS A 18 0.55 -19.71 0.23
N HIS A 19 0.27 -20.64 -0.68
CA HIS A 19 -0.89 -21.53 -0.58
C HIS A 19 -0.47 -23.00 -0.69
N ILE A 20 -0.53 -23.71 0.43
CA ILE A 20 -0.34 -25.20 0.57
C ILE A 20 0.95 -25.71 -0.10
N GLY A 21 2.00 -24.91 -0.16
CA GLY A 21 3.25 -25.32 -0.79
C GLY A 21 3.24 -25.32 -2.32
N TYR A 22 2.16 -24.89 -2.98
CA TYR A 22 2.05 -24.89 -4.44
C TYR A 22 2.48 -23.57 -5.07
N ALA A 23 1.69 -22.54 -4.89
CA ALA A 23 1.94 -21.24 -5.49
C ALA A 23 1.49 -20.12 -4.56
N ASP A 24 1.99 -18.91 -4.80
CA ASP A 24 1.50 -17.75 -4.11
C ASP A 24 0.17 -17.28 -4.69
N THR A 25 -0.77 -16.96 -3.82
CA THR A 25 -1.98 -16.26 -4.22
C THR A 25 -1.68 -14.79 -4.37
N LEU A 26 -1.92 -14.25 -5.55
CA LEU A 26 -1.84 -12.82 -5.83
C LEU A 26 -3.21 -12.18 -5.63
N GLY A 27 -3.27 -11.17 -4.79
CA GLY A 27 -4.46 -10.39 -4.57
C GLY A 27 -4.16 -8.90 -4.57
N MET A 28 -5.22 -8.11 -4.55
CA MET A 28 -5.13 -6.65 -4.50
C MET A 28 -6.29 -6.06 -3.72
N PHE A 29 -6.14 -4.78 -3.38
CA PHE A 29 -7.23 -3.94 -2.90
C PHE A 29 -7.52 -2.90 -3.99
N THR A 30 -8.79 -2.71 -4.32
CA THR A 30 -9.20 -1.86 -5.45
C THR A 30 -9.60 -0.45 -5.03
N GLU A 31 -9.76 -0.18 -3.74
CA GLU A 31 -10.15 1.13 -3.22
C GLU A 31 -9.19 1.61 -2.14
N MET A 32 -8.58 2.75 -2.37
CA MET A 32 -7.61 3.37 -1.48
C MET A 32 -7.59 4.88 -1.66
N SER A 33 -7.05 5.56 -0.66
CA SER A 33 -6.68 6.97 -0.71
C SER A 33 -5.39 7.19 0.07
N GLY A 34 -4.72 8.28 -0.21
CA GLY A 34 -3.52 8.62 0.56
C GLY A 34 -2.95 9.96 0.17
N SER A 35 -2.14 10.49 1.07
CA SER A 35 -1.42 11.72 0.86
C SER A 35 -0.10 11.74 1.63
N PHE A 36 0.80 12.57 1.18
CA PHE A 36 2.07 12.83 1.84
C PHE A 36 2.61 14.20 1.44
N ALA A 37 3.55 14.71 2.21
CA ALA A 37 4.32 15.88 1.86
C ALA A 37 5.73 15.47 1.42
N TYR A 38 6.16 15.97 0.28
CA TYR A 38 7.47 15.67 -0.31
C TYR A 38 8.24 16.95 -0.58
N ASP A 39 9.52 16.95 -0.23
CA ASP A 39 10.45 18.03 -0.55
C ASP A 39 11.23 17.66 -1.81
N GLU A 40 10.94 18.37 -2.89
CA GLU A 40 11.55 18.13 -4.21
C GLU A 40 13.02 18.54 -4.27
N ALA A 41 13.43 19.49 -3.42
CA ALA A 41 14.79 20.04 -3.42
C ALA A 41 15.77 19.20 -2.59
N ALA A 42 15.27 18.63 -1.50
CA ALA A 42 16.05 17.78 -0.61
C ALA A 42 15.21 16.55 -0.29
N PRO A 43 15.39 15.42 -0.98
CA PRO A 43 14.49 14.28 -0.91
C PRO A 43 14.12 13.89 0.52
N ALA A 44 12.96 14.33 0.95
CA ALA A 44 12.41 14.07 2.27
C ALA A 44 10.90 13.94 2.17
N VAL A 45 10.36 13.03 2.95
CA VAL A 45 8.92 12.71 2.99
C VAL A 45 8.44 12.83 4.43
N LYS A 46 7.24 13.38 4.60
CA LYS A 46 6.54 13.43 5.89
C LYS A 46 5.03 13.40 5.70
N ASP A 47 4.32 13.33 6.80
CA ASP A 47 2.85 13.35 6.85
C ASP A 47 2.21 12.28 5.95
N VAL A 48 2.81 11.09 5.91
CA VAL A 48 2.34 9.98 5.08
C VAL A 48 1.15 9.31 5.74
N VAL A 49 0.03 9.31 5.06
CA VAL A 49 -1.18 8.57 5.45
C VAL A 49 -1.75 7.87 4.24
N VAL A 50 -1.97 6.56 4.36
CA VAL A 50 -2.65 5.75 3.34
C VAL A 50 -3.78 4.99 4.01
N GLU A 51 -4.95 5.04 3.42
CA GLU A 51 -6.12 4.30 3.85
C GLU A 51 -6.62 3.40 2.73
N VAL A 52 -6.93 2.16 3.07
CA VAL A 52 -7.41 1.14 2.15
C VAL A 52 -8.74 0.61 2.66
N ASP A 53 -9.73 0.53 1.78
CA ASP A 53 -10.97 -0.17 2.07
C ASP A 53 -10.70 -1.68 2.11
N ALA A 54 -10.75 -2.28 3.30
CA ALA A 54 -10.46 -3.69 3.48
C ALA A 54 -11.43 -4.59 2.70
N ALA A 55 -12.69 -4.17 2.54
CA ALA A 55 -13.68 -4.90 1.78
C ALA A 55 -13.40 -4.93 0.27
N SER A 56 -12.52 -4.05 -0.22
CA SER A 56 -12.16 -3.99 -1.65
C SER A 56 -11.18 -5.07 -2.10
N ILE A 57 -10.88 -6.04 -1.26
CA ILE A 57 -9.99 -7.15 -1.61
C ILE A 57 -10.51 -7.89 -2.85
N PHE A 58 -9.61 -8.18 -3.77
CA PHE A 58 -9.88 -8.90 -5.00
C PHE A 58 -8.72 -9.85 -5.32
N SER A 59 -9.01 -11.14 -5.45
CA SER A 59 -8.03 -12.16 -5.81
C SER A 59 -8.52 -13.07 -6.94
N ASN A 60 -9.49 -12.61 -7.73
CA ASN A 60 -10.10 -13.34 -8.85
C ASN A 60 -10.81 -14.64 -8.44
N SER A 61 -11.27 -14.74 -7.21
CA SER A 61 -12.12 -15.83 -6.71
C SER A 61 -13.11 -15.23 -5.70
N GLU A 62 -14.37 -15.17 -6.07
CA GLU A 62 -15.39 -14.57 -5.21
C GLU A 62 -15.53 -15.31 -3.88
N ALA A 63 -15.46 -16.64 -3.89
CA ALA A 63 -15.53 -17.44 -2.66
C ALA A 63 -14.33 -17.18 -1.74
N ARG A 64 -13.13 -17.07 -2.29
CA ARG A 64 -11.92 -16.74 -1.52
C ARG A 64 -11.98 -15.31 -0.99
N ASP A 65 -12.41 -14.36 -1.81
CA ASP A 65 -12.50 -12.95 -1.42
C ASP A 65 -13.55 -12.75 -0.33
N GLU A 66 -14.67 -13.45 -0.39
CA GLU A 66 -15.68 -13.43 0.67
C GLU A 66 -15.13 -13.99 1.98
N HIS A 67 -14.42 -15.11 1.93
CA HIS A 67 -13.75 -15.69 3.11
C HIS A 67 -12.69 -14.72 3.68
N ALA A 68 -11.92 -14.07 2.81
CA ALA A 68 -10.92 -13.09 3.22
C ALA A 68 -11.51 -11.86 3.92
N ARG A 69 -12.74 -11.47 3.60
CA ARG A 69 -13.46 -10.38 4.29
C ARG A 69 -13.96 -10.79 5.68
N GLY A 70 -14.06 -12.06 5.96
CA GLY A 70 -14.63 -12.61 7.20
C GLY A 70 -13.69 -12.57 8.39
N ALA A 71 -14.21 -13.05 9.53
CA ALA A 71 -13.53 -13.04 10.81
C ALA A 71 -12.24 -13.87 10.86
N ASP A 72 -12.09 -14.86 9.96
CA ASP A 72 -10.87 -15.67 9.87
C ASP A 72 -9.67 -14.87 9.32
N PHE A 73 -9.92 -13.78 8.59
CA PHE A 73 -8.92 -12.96 7.94
C PHE A 73 -9.07 -11.49 8.29
N LEU A 74 -9.60 -10.68 7.39
CA LEU A 74 -9.62 -9.21 7.54
C LEU A 74 -10.67 -8.69 8.51
N ASP A 75 -11.74 -9.44 8.73
CA ASP A 75 -12.85 -9.05 9.61
C ASP A 75 -13.36 -7.64 9.30
N VAL A 76 -13.72 -7.41 8.04
CA VAL A 76 -14.06 -6.08 7.53
C VAL A 76 -15.32 -5.49 8.16
N ALA A 77 -16.21 -6.33 8.69
CA ALA A 77 -17.41 -5.86 9.37
C ALA A 77 -17.07 -5.03 10.62
N ASP A 78 -16.06 -5.46 11.37
CA ASP A 78 -15.60 -4.76 12.58
C ASP A 78 -14.40 -3.83 12.28
N HIS A 79 -13.66 -4.10 11.21
CA HIS A 79 -12.44 -3.37 10.84
C HIS A 79 -12.43 -3.02 9.36
N PRO A 80 -13.25 -2.03 8.93
CA PRO A 80 -13.42 -1.74 7.50
C PRO A 80 -12.23 -1.07 6.83
N THR A 81 -11.32 -0.48 7.59
CA THR A 81 -10.20 0.30 7.05
C THR A 81 -8.86 -0.27 7.47
N ILE A 82 -7.96 -0.43 6.50
CA ILE A 82 -6.53 -0.68 6.72
C ILE A 82 -5.84 0.68 6.61
N ARG A 83 -4.97 1.01 7.57
CA ARG A 83 -4.34 2.33 7.62
C ARG A 83 -2.85 2.23 7.87
N PHE A 84 -2.08 2.96 7.08
CA PHE A 84 -0.64 3.15 7.28
C PHE A 84 -0.33 4.61 7.53
N VAL A 85 0.39 4.87 8.64
CA VAL A 85 0.89 6.21 8.98
C VAL A 85 2.42 6.14 9.02
N GLY A 86 3.05 6.76 8.03
CA GLY A 86 4.51 6.80 7.95
C GLY A 86 5.10 7.76 8.98
N ARG A 87 6.19 7.34 9.64
CA ARG A 87 6.88 8.14 10.65
C ARG A 87 8.29 8.53 10.25
N ASP A 88 9.08 7.55 9.84
CA ASP A 88 10.51 7.72 9.59
C ASP A 88 10.85 7.31 8.16
N ALA A 89 11.22 8.28 7.34
CA ALA A 89 11.70 8.05 5.99
C ALA A 89 13.21 8.34 5.94
N THR A 90 13.96 7.38 5.40
CA THR A 90 15.42 7.44 5.33
C THR A 90 15.90 7.16 3.91
N PRO A 91 16.67 8.09 3.29
CA PRO A 91 17.31 7.82 2.01
C PRO A 91 18.34 6.70 2.14
N THR A 92 18.38 5.78 1.16
CA THR A 92 19.37 4.70 1.05
C THR A 92 20.22 4.81 -0.22
N GLY A 93 19.83 5.68 -1.13
CA GLY A 93 20.50 5.98 -2.39
C GLY A 93 19.91 7.22 -3.03
N GLU A 94 20.31 7.53 -4.25
CA GLU A 94 19.84 8.73 -4.97
C GLU A 94 18.32 8.68 -5.24
N ARG A 95 17.79 7.48 -5.52
CA ARG A 95 16.37 7.25 -5.83
C ARG A 95 15.73 6.19 -4.97
N THR A 96 16.39 5.76 -3.91
CA THR A 96 15.91 4.72 -3.01
C THR A 96 15.85 5.22 -1.58
N GLY A 97 14.96 4.62 -0.82
CA GLY A 97 14.81 4.91 0.59
C GLY A 97 13.99 3.85 1.29
N THR A 98 13.82 4.04 2.57
CA THR A 98 12.89 3.23 3.38
C THR A 98 11.91 4.15 4.08
N ILE A 99 10.72 3.65 4.34
CA ILE A 99 9.75 4.29 5.22
C ILE A 99 9.28 3.30 6.27
N THR A 100 9.37 3.70 7.52
CA THR A 100 8.86 2.94 8.66
C THR A 100 7.66 3.67 9.23
N GLY A 101 6.60 2.94 9.52
CA GLY A 101 5.38 3.51 10.05
C GLY A 101 4.52 2.48 10.74
N ASP A 102 3.34 2.92 11.15
CA ASP A 102 2.35 2.11 11.84
C ASP A 102 1.30 1.61 10.86
N LEU A 103 1.22 0.31 10.67
CA LEU A 103 0.17 -0.35 9.93
C LEU A 103 -0.90 -0.85 10.90
N THR A 104 -2.13 -0.40 10.71
CA THR A 104 -3.30 -0.91 11.42
C THR A 104 -4.11 -1.79 10.48
N LEU A 105 -4.21 -3.04 10.84
CA LEU A 105 -4.88 -4.09 10.10
C LEU A 105 -5.66 -4.94 11.08
N ARG A 106 -6.94 -5.19 10.85
CA ARG A 106 -7.79 -5.96 11.73
C ARG A 106 -7.80 -5.42 13.19
N GLY A 107 -7.77 -4.10 13.34
CA GLY A 107 -7.74 -3.42 14.64
C GLY A 107 -6.42 -3.53 15.40
N VAL A 108 -5.40 -4.15 14.84
CA VAL A 108 -4.08 -4.30 15.46
C VAL A 108 -3.07 -3.43 14.72
N THR A 109 -2.29 -2.67 15.48
CA THR A 109 -1.25 -1.80 14.94
C THR A 109 0.12 -2.40 15.18
N ARG A 110 0.91 -2.48 14.10
CA ARG A 110 2.32 -2.94 14.14
C ARG A 110 3.18 -2.06 13.28
N GLU A 111 4.44 -1.95 13.66
CA GLU A 111 5.45 -1.26 12.86
C GLU A 111 5.80 -2.08 11.63
N VAL A 112 5.81 -1.42 10.47
CA VAL A 112 6.17 -2.01 9.18
C VAL A 112 7.11 -1.06 8.44
N THR A 113 8.10 -1.64 7.76
CA THR A 113 9.05 -0.90 6.93
C THR A 113 8.87 -1.28 5.46
N PHE A 114 8.78 -0.27 4.60
CA PHE A 114 8.76 -0.45 3.15
C PHE A 114 10.05 0.07 2.52
N ASP A 115 10.57 -0.70 1.56
CA ASP A 115 11.60 -0.24 0.65
C ASP A 115 10.94 0.58 -0.47
N LEU A 116 11.47 1.76 -0.73
CA LEU A 116 10.94 2.70 -1.71
C LEU A 116 11.92 2.91 -2.86
N THR A 117 11.40 2.98 -4.07
CA THR A 117 12.14 3.43 -5.24
C THR A 117 11.36 4.56 -5.91
N LEU A 118 11.98 5.72 -6.03
CA LEU A 118 11.45 6.82 -6.84
C LEU A 118 11.79 6.56 -8.30
N ASN A 119 10.80 6.22 -9.09
CA ASN A 119 10.97 5.90 -10.50
C ASN A 119 11.09 7.16 -11.35
N LYS A 120 10.22 8.14 -11.10
CA LYS A 120 10.19 9.41 -11.83
C LYS A 120 9.49 10.50 -11.00
N ALA A 121 9.98 11.72 -11.15
CA ALA A 121 9.28 12.92 -10.70
C ALA A 121 9.33 13.96 -11.81
N GLY A 122 8.18 14.53 -12.17
CA GLY A 122 8.11 15.49 -13.25
C GLY A 122 6.70 15.79 -13.74
N ARG A 123 6.60 16.69 -14.67
CA ARG A 123 5.33 16.98 -15.33
C ARG A 123 4.93 15.87 -16.29
N TYR A 124 3.65 15.54 -16.31
CA TYR A 124 3.11 14.67 -17.34
C TYR A 124 3.30 15.29 -18.73
N PRO A 125 3.39 14.46 -19.78
CA PRO A 125 3.49 14.95 -21.16
C PRO A 125 2.18 15.56 -21.69
N PHE A 126 1.07 15.38 -20.99
CA PHE A 126 -0.26 15.88 -21.34
C PHE A 126 -1.10 16.07 -20.08
N ASP A 127 -2.22 16.78 -20.21
CA ASP A 127 -3.24 16.86 -19.18
C ASP A 127 -4.28 15.75 -19.36
N PRO A 128 -4.39 14.76 -18.44
CA PRO A 128 -5.38 13.69 -18.56
C PRO A 128 -6.83 14.18 -18.51
N SER A 129 -7.08 15.33 -17.90
CA SER A 129 -8.41 15.95 -17.85
C SER A 129 -8.80 16.68 -19.14
N GLY A 130 -7.83 16.88 -20.05
CA GLY A 130 -8.06 17.38 -21.40
C GLY A 130 -8.16 18.89 -21.55
N GLY A 131 -7.83 19.69 -20.55
CA GLY A 131 -8.09 21.12 -20.65
C GLY A 131 -7.22 22.08 -19.84
N GLY A 132 -6.14 21.60 -19.22
CA GLY A 132 -5.34 22.40 -18.36
C GLY A 132 -3.84 22.18 -18.49
N GLU A 133 -3.11 22.64 -17.48
CA GLU A 133 -1.68 22.44 -17.37
C GLU A 133 -1.40 21.00 -16.93
N PRO A 134 -0.48 20.27 -17.59
CA PRO A 134 -0.12 18.91 -17.18
C PRO A 134 0.28 18.86 -15.70
N PRO A 135 -0.21 17.87 -14.94
CA PRO A 135 0.11 17.74 -13.53
C PRO A 135 1.59 17.39 -13.29
N TYR A 136 2.12 17.79 -12.16
CA TYR A 136 3.40 17.30 -11.67
C TYR A 136 3.16 16.03 -10.85
N VAL A 137 3.85 14.95 -11.19
CA VAL A 137 3.59 13.62 -10.67
C VAL A 137 4.88 12.98 -10.18
N VAL A 138 4.77 12.21 -9.11
CA VAL A 138 5.84 11.30 -8.67
C VAL A 138 5.35 9.86 -8.80
N GLY A 139 6.20 9.00 -9.34
CA GLY A 139 5.95 7.57 -9.46
C GLY A 139 6.88 6.78 -8.54
N VAL A 140 6.31 5.90 -7.73
CA VAL A 140 7.04 5.17 -6.69
C VAL A 140 6.66 3.70 -6.68
N SER A 141 7.67 2.84 -6.51
CA SER A 141 7.50 1.43 -6.18
C SER A 141 7.83 1.21 -4.71
N ALA A 142 6.96 0.53 -3.99
CA ALA A 142 7.19 0.17 -2.59
C ALA A 142 7.03 -1.33 -2.39
N ARG A 143 7.87 -1.90 -1.53
CA ARG A 143 7.86 -3.33 -1.18
C ARG A 143 8.04 -3.49 0.32
N GLY A 144 7.30 -4.42 0.90
CA GLY A 144 7.41 -4.77 2.31
C GLY A 144 6.87 -6.16 2.57
N THR A 145 7.06 -6.64 3.77
CA THR A 145 6.52 -7.92 4.24
C THR A 145 5.90 -7.76 5.62
N ILE A 146 4.84 -8.52 5.87
CA ILE A 146 4.22 -8.63 7.18
C ILE A 146 4.00 -10.11 7.50
N ASP A 147 3.91 -10.42 8.78
CA ASP A 147 3.41 -11.70 9.27
C ASP A 147 1.96 -11.55 9.69
N ARG A 148 1.07 -12.36 9.14
CA ARG A 148 -0.37 -12.31 9.46
C ARG A 148 -0.63 -12.52 10.95
N SER A 149 0.15 -13.40 11.59
CA SER A 149 0.02 -13.69 13.01
C SER A 149 0.27 -12.48 13.91
N ASP A 150 1.08 -11.52 13.48
CA ASP A 150 1.31 -10.27 14.21
C ASP A 150 0.04 -9.41 14.32
N PHE A 151 -0.91 -9.61 13.44
CA PHE A 151 -2.20 -8.92 13.42
C PHE A 151 -3.36 -9.79 13.91
N GLY A 152 -3.06 -10.92 14.56
CA GLY A 152 -4.07 -11.86 15.04
C GLY A 152 -4.78 -12.65 13.94
N MET A 153 -4.27 -12.62 12.72
CA MET A 153 -4.81 -13.31 11.56
C MET A 153 -4.14 -14.69 11.40
N THR A 154 -4.52 -15.62 12.27
CA THR A 154 -3.81 -16.90 12.44
C THR A 154 -4.45 -18.09 11.71
N TYR A 155 -5.59 -17.87 11.04
CA TYR A 155 -6.27 -18.94 10.31
C TYR A 155 -5.34 -19.64 9.32
N ALA A 156 -5.29 -20.98 9.40
CA ALA A 156 -4.50 -21.85 8.52
C ALA A 156 -2.97 -21.60 8.52
N VAL A 157 -2.43 -20.85 9.49
CA VAL A 157 -0.99 -20.63 9.63
C VAL A 157 -0.29 -21.89 10.14
N GLU A 158 -0.76 -22.47 11.26
CA GLU A 158 -0.13 -23.61 11.92
C GLU A 158 -0.01 -24.85 11.01
N PRO A 159 -1.07 -25.30 10.31
CA PRO A 159 -0.96 -26.42 9.38
C PRO A 159 -0.18 -26.06 8.09
N GLY A 160 0.20 -24.80 7.88
CA GLY A 160 0.92 -24.36 6.70
C GLY A 160 0.08 -24.31 5.42
N TRP A 161 -1.24 -24.20 5.54
CA TRP A 161 -2.13 -24.14 4.38
C TRP A 161 -2.15 -22.76 3.73
N VAL A 162 -2.06 -21.72 4.55
CA VAL A 162 -1.89 -20.34 4.09
C VAL A 162 -0.69 -19.73 4.81
N GLY A 163 0.25 -19.19 4.07
CA GLY A 163 1.48 -18.64 4.61
C GLY A 163 1.23 -17.55 5.64
N ASP A 164 2.10 -17.45 6.64
CA ASP A 164 2.08 -16.39 7.63
C ASP A 164 2.64 -15.10 7.04
N GLU A 165 3.77 -15.18 6.34
CA GLU A 165 4.38 -14.05 5.65
C GLU A 165 3.56 -13.65 4.43
N VAL A 166 3.28 -12.36 4.33
CA VAL A 166 2.62 -11.73 3.18
C VAL A 166 3.56 -10.69 2.61
N GLU A 167 3.87 -10.83 1.32
CA GLU A 167 4.60 -9.79 0.59
C GLU A 167 3.63 -8.71 0.13
N LEU A 168 3.98 -7.46 0.40
CA LEU A 168 3.20 -6.28 0.02
C LEU A 168 3.87 -5.58 -1.16
N ILE A 169 3.07 -5.32 -2.18
CA ILE A 169 3.49 -4.73 -3.44
C ILE A 169 2.66 -3.48 -3.66
N VAL A 170 3.30 -2.32 -3.66
CA VAL A 170 2.62 -1.04 -3.88
C VAL A 170 3.29 -0.31 -5.03
N GLU A 171 2.53 -0.04 -6.06
CA GLU A 171 2.95 0.77 -7.21
C GLU A 171 2.01 1.95 -7.30
N PHE A 172 2.53 3.16 -7.25
CA PHE A 172 1.66 4.32 -7.30
C PHE A 172 2.24 5.52 -8.04
N GLU A 173 1.34 6.30 -8.58
CA GLU A 173 1.56 7.68 -8.97
C GLU A 173 0.87 8.58 -7.96
N ALA A 174 1.47 9.72 -7.65
CA ALA A 174 0.87 10.73 -6.80
C ALA A 174 0.97 12.11 -7.44
N ILE A 175 -0.13 12.81 -7.45
CA ILE A 175 -0.29 14.11 -8.09
C ILE A 175 -0.03 15.21 -7.07
N ARG A 176 0.84 16.16 -7.44
CA ARG A 176 1.10 17.34 -6.65
C ARG A 176 -0.14 18.23 -6.60
N LYS A 177 -0.57 18.56 -5.41
CA LYS A 177 -1.69 19.47 -5.20
C LYS A 177 -1.34 20.88 -5.67
N ALA A 178 -2.26 21.56 -6.31
CA ALA A 178 -2.13 22.96 -6.66
C ALA A 178 -1.97 23.84 -5.40
N ARG A 179 -1.28 24.97 -5.54
CA ARG A 179 -1.11 25.95 -4.47
C ARG A 179 -2.41 26.68 -4.17
#